data_71b373e486d5d232f7aec7bba9e217d7
#
_entry.id   71b373e486d5d232f7aec7bba9e217d7
#
_cell.length_a   1.000
_cell.length_b   1.000
_cell.length_c   1.000
_cell.angle_alpha   90.00
_cell.angle_beta   90.00
_cell.angle_gamma   90.00
#
_symmetry.space_group_name_H-M   'P 1'
#
loop_
_entity.id
_entity.type
_entity.pdbx_description
1 polymer ?
#
loop_
_entity_poly.entity_id
_entity_poly.type
_entity_poly.pdbx_seq_one_letter_code
_entity_poly.pdbx_strand_id
1 'polypeptide(L)'
;MEMGSANTVHKGSVVIALGSPLGTNYSILTGNITATNNEISTADSNYSVYTTDIVANRNGSGILINTDGQLVGLVMQDYSASSASTLTAVDISELKPVMELLFADKDIPYLGVQASTVTDKIASTYRIPKGIYIKEVDMDSPAMNAGLQSGDVIVKLAGKDVTTVASYSEIVPVSYTHLRAHE
;
A
#
# COMPACT_ATOMS: atom_id res chain seq x y z
N MET A 1 11.12 13.72 14.19
CA MET A 1 11.55 13.38 12.81
C MET A 1 10.51 13.96 11.88
N GLU A 2 10.91 14.69 10.88
CA GLU A 2 10.00 15.29 9.89
C GLU A 2 9.69 14.26 8.81
N MET A 3 8.42 14.18 8.38
CA MET A 3 8.03 13.32 7.26
C MET A 3 8.38 14.01 5.94
N GLY A 4 9.09 13.32 5.08
CA GLY A 4 9.34 13.75 3.72
C GLY A 4 8.06 13.69 2.86
N SER A 5 8.19 14.11 1.62
CA SER A 5 7.13 14.06 0.61
C SER A 5 7.58 13.17 -0.54
N ALA A 6 6.64 12.47 -1.18
CA ALA A 6 6.88 11.70 -2.42
C ALA A 6 7.60 12.54 -3.49
N ASN A 7 7.39 13.85 -3.50
CA ASN A 7 8.02 14.76 -4.45
C ASN A 7 9.52 15.00 -4.20
N THR A 8 10.06 14.55 -3.06
CA THR A 8 11.48 14.72 -2.71
C THR A 8 12.34 13.50 -3.04
N VAL A 9 11.70 12.38 -3.41
CA VAL A 9 12.39 11.11 -3.68
C VAL A 9 12.25 10.75 -5.15
N HIS A 10 13.39 10.62 -5.82
CA HIS A 10 13.46 10.26 -7.23
C HIS A 10 14.39 9.07 -7.44
N LYS A 11 14.30 8.43 -8.59
CA LYS A 11 15.27 7.42 -9.01
C LYS A 11 16.68 8.02 -8.99
N GLY A 12 17.60 7.35 -8.29
CA GLY A 12 18.95 7.83 -8.03
C GLY A 12 19.12 8.65 -6.75
N SER A 13 18.05 8.98 -6.03
CA SER A 13 18.15 9.64 -4.73
C SER A 13 18.90 8.77 -3.73
N VAL A 14 19.82 9.37 -2.97
CA VAL A 14 20.52 8.70 -1.86
C VAL A 14 19.58 8.57 -0.69
N VAL A 15 19.54 7.38 -0.11
CA VAL A 15 18.75 7.07 1.09
C VAL A 15 19.58 6.31 2.11
N ILE A 16 19.19 6.44 3.35
CA ILE A 16 19.79 5.77 4.50
C ILE A 16 18.73 4.88 5.13
N ALA A 17 19.00 3.58 5.20
CA ALA A 17 18.17 2.61 5.90
C ALA A 17 18.61 2.49 7.35
N LEU A 18 17.68 2.71 8.27
CA LEU A 18 17.87 2.58 9.72
C LEU A 18 17.00 1.46 10.23
N GLY A 19 17.56 0.48 10.91
CA GLY A 19 16.82 -0.63 11.49
C GLY A 19 17.57 -1.96 11.40
N SER A 20 16.87 -3.00 10.99
CA SER A 20 17.43 -4.35 10.78
C SER A 20 17.18 -4.84 9.34
N PRO A 21 17.73 -4.18 8.31
CA PRO A 21 17.49 -4.56 6.90
C PRO A 21 17.85 -6.02 6.61
N LEU A 22 18.85 -6.56 7.30
CA LEU A 22 19.29 -7.94 7.18
C LEU A 22 18.58 -8.89 8.16
N GLY A 23 17.61 -8.40 8.94
CA GLY A 23 16.82 -9.22 9.86
C GLY A 23 17.55 -9.67 11.12
N THR A 24 18.71 -9.13 11.44
CA THR A 24 19.53 -9.54 12.58
C THR A 24 19.73 -8.40 13.58
N ASN A 25 20.76 -7.59 13.39
CA ASN A 25 21.12 -6.51 14.31
C ASN A 25 20.79 -5.15 13.70
N TYR A 26 20.59 -4.15 14.54
CA TYR A 26 20.48 -2.78 14.11
C TYR A 26 21.69 -2.39 13.25
N SER A 27 21.40 -1.85 12.09
CA SER A 27 22.42 -1.38 11.16
C SER A 27 21.98 -0.10 10.47
N ILE A 28 22.95 0.66 9.99
CA ILE A 28 22.77 1.83 9.16
C ILE A 28 23.38 1.49 7.81
N LEU A 29 22.56 1.43 6.78
CA LEU A 29 22.99 1.15 5.42
C LEU A 29 22.64 2.32 4.52
N THR A 30 23.50 2.63 3.58
CA THR A 30 23.26 3.66 2.57
C THR A 30 23.14 3.05 1.19
N GLY A 31 22.32 3.64 0.36
CA GLY A 31 22.17 3.24 -1.02
C GLY A 31 21.31 4.24 -1.80
N ASN A 32 20.87 3.82 -2.96
CA ASN A 32 20.13 4.67 -3.88
C ASN A 32 18.75 4.07 -4.19
N ILE A 33 17.79 4.93 -4.48
CA ILE A 33 16.51 4.52 -5.04
C ILE A 33 16.72 4.06 -6.48
N THR A 34 16.36 2.83 -6.78
CA THR A 34 16.46 2.25 -8.13
C THR A 34 15.13 2.30 -8.88
N ALA A 35 14.00 2.26 -8.17
CA ALA A 35 12.67 2.41 -8.74
C ALA A 35 11.71 3.06 -7.74
N THR A 36 10.73 3.84 -8.26
CA THR A 36 9.73 4.58 -7.48
C THR A 36 8.28 4.25 -7.85
N ASN A 37 8.07 3.49 -8.93
CA ASN A 37 6.73 3.27 -9.50
C ASN A 37 6.26 1.82 -9.37
N ASN A 38 6.84 1.06 -8.46
CA ASN A 38 6.33 -0.25 -8.13
C ASN A 38 5.17 -0.11 -7.15
N GLU A 39 4.20 -1.00 -7.24
CA GLU A 39 3.06 -1.05 -6.32
C GLU A 39 3.01 -2.39 -5.63
N ILE A 40 2.61 -2.36 -4.36
CA ILE A 40 2.19 -3.56 -3.61
C ILE A 40 0.70 -3.50 -3.40
N SER A 41 0.04 -4.65 -3.50
CA SER A 41 -1.38 -4.80 -3.23
C SER A 41 -1.54 -5.38 -1.83
N THR A 42 -2.26 -4.67 -0.99
CA THR A 42 -2.65 -5.12 0.35
C THR A 42 -4.18 -5.22 0.43
N ALA A 43 -4.71 -5.64 1.57
CA ALA A 43 -6.14 -5.54 1.80
C ALA A 43 -6.59 -4.07 1.73
N ASP A 44 -7.59 -3.82 0.90
CA ASP A 44 -8.26 -2.51 0.71
C ASP A 44 -7.40 -1.36 0.17
N SER A 45 -6.12 -1.59 -0.15
CA SER A 45 -5.26 -0.52 -0.66
C SER A 45 -4.12 -1.06 -1.52
N ASN A 46 -3.66 -0.23 -2.45
CA ASN A 46 -2.37 -0.40 -3.13
C ASN A 46 -1.46 0.74 -2.70
N TYR A 47 -0.21 0.42 -2.40
CA TYR A 47 0.80 1.38 -1.97
C TYR A 47 1.95 1.43 -2.96
N SER A 48 2.39 2.65 -3.25
CA SER A 48 3.63 2.87 -4.00
C SER A 48 4.84 2.49 -3.16
N VAL A 49 5.79 1.82 -3.76
CA VAL A 49 7.01 1.38 -3.08
C VAL A 49 8.26 1.85 -3.78
N TYR A 50 9.25 2.17 -2.97
CA TYR A 50 10.63 2.40 -3.40
C TYR A 50 11.39 1.08 -3.39
N THR A 51 12.10 0.80 -4.47
CA THR A 51 13.12 -0.24 -4.50
C THR A 51 14.49 0.41 -4.43
N THR A 52 15.40 -0.18 -3.67
CA THR A 52 16.76 0.34 -3.49
C THR A 52 17.82 -0.65 -3.98
N ASP A 53 19.06 -0.25 -4.02
CA ASP A 53 20.24 -1.11 -4.20
C ASP A 53 20.80 -1.64 -2.87
N ILE A 54 20.18 -1.28 -1.75
CA ILE A 54 20.58 -1.77 -0.42
C ILE A 54 20.22 -3.25 -0.30
N VAL A 55 21.19 -4.05 0.09
CA VAL A 55 20.95 -5.48 0.36
C VAL A 55 20.07 -5.64 1.59
N ALA A 56 19.05 -6.47 1.47
CA ALA A 56 18.14 -6.79 2.55
C ALA A 56 17.72 -8.25 2.51
N ASN A 57 17.14 -8.73 3.59
CA ASN A 57 16.60 -10.06 3.63
C ASN A 57 15.07 -10.00 3.93
N ARG A 58 14.39 -11.16 3.80
CA ARG A 58 12.93 -11.25 3.94
C ARG A 58 12.38 -10.72 5.27
N ASN A 59 13.16 -10.86 6.34
CA ASN A 59 12.81 -10.40 7.68
C ASN A 59 13.34 -8.98 7.96
N GLY A 60 13.77 -8.28 6.89
CA GLY A 60 14.29 -6.92 7.01
C GLY A 60 13.19 -5.97 7.47
N SER A 61 13.53 -5.11 8.41
CA SER A 61 12.64 -4.08 8.95
C SER A 61 13.38 -2.77 9.17
N GLY A 62 12.66 -1.67 9.20
CA GLY A 62 13.26 -0.38 9.46
C GLY A 62 12.56 0.75 8.71
N ILE A 63 13.27 1.86 8.59
CA ILE A 63 12.82 3.06 7.91
C ILE A 63 13.86 3.52 6.90
N LEU A 64 13.41 4.24 5.88
CA LEU A 64 14.26 4.99 4.97
C LEU A 64 14.19 6.48 5.30
N ILE A 65 15.34 7.11 5.39
CA ILE A 65 15.46 8.57 5.48
C ILE A 65 16.25 9.11 4.27
N ASN A 66 15.95 10.34 3.88
CA ASN A 66 16.75 11.06 2.88
C ASN A 66 17.98 11.73 3.53
N THR A 67 18.79 12.40 2.72
CA THR A 67 19.98 13.12 3.17
C THR A 67 19.67 14.33 4.04
N ASP A 68 18.44 14.83 4.02
CA ASP A 68 17.97 15.93 4.87
C ASP A 68 17.45 15.44 6.24
N GLY A 69 17.52 14.13 6.49
CA GLY A 69 17.04 13.50 7.74
C GLY A 69 15.53 13.33 7.82
N GLN A 70 14.81 13.46 6.71
CA GLN A 70 13.37 13.28 6.66
C GLN A 70 13.04 11.80 6.42
N LEU A 71 11.99 11.31 7.08
CA LEU A 71 11.43 9.98 6.87
C LEU A 71 10.75 9.93 5.51
N VAL A 72 11.20 9.04 4.63
CA VAL A 72 10.66 8.90 3.26
C VAL A 72 10.03 7.54 3.00
N GLY A 73 10.35 6.52 3.79
CA GLY A 73 9.74 5.20 3.58
C GLY A 73 9.76 4.30 4.80
N LEU A 74 8.80 3.39 4.85
CA LEU A 74 8.74 2.30 5.83
C LEU A 74 9.11 0.98 5.14
N VAL A 75 10.11 0.28 5.66
CA VAL A 75 10.59 -0.98 5.08
C VAL A 75 9.52 -2.06 5.22
N MET A 76 9.12 -2.67 4.10
CA MET A 76 8.15 -3.76 4.03
C MET A 76 8.66 -4.84 3.07
N GLN A 77 9.39 -5.81 3.60
CA GLN A 77 10.02 -6.85 2.80
C GLN A 77 9.10 -8.02 2.43
N ASP A 78 8.06 -8.28 3.21
CA ASP A 78 7.11 -9.37 2.96
C ASP A 78 6.38 -9.24 1.61
N TYR A 79 6.26 -8.02 1.11
CA TYR A 79 5.63 -7.69 -0.17
C TYR A 79 6.62 -7.55 -1.32
N SER A 80 7.93 -7.74 -1.06
CA SER A 80 8.91 -7.74 -2.15
C SER A 80 8.74 -8.97 -3.02
N ALA A 81 8.99 -8.83 -4.32
CA ALA A 81 9.01 -9.97 -5.23
C ALA A 81 9.94 -11.05 -4.66
N SER A 82 9.50 -12.30 -4.70
CA SER A 82 10.08 -13.46 -4.00
C SER A 82 11.58 -13.74 -4.25
N SER A 83 12.21 -12.99 -5.14
CA SER A 83 13.64 -13.08 -5.48
C SER A 83 14.43 -11.81 -5.12
N ALA A 84 13.78 -10.77 -4.57
CA ALA A 84 14.48 -9.52 -4.29
C ALA A 84 15.31 -9.64 -3.01
N SER A 85 16.64 -9.60 -3.18
CA SER A 85 17.61 -9.45 -2.10
C SER A 85 17.88 -7.98 -1.77
N THR A 86 17.04 -7.06 -2.26
CA THR A 86 17.18 -5.63 -2.09
C THR A 86 16.02 -5.06 -1.26
N LEU A 87 16.31 -3.99 -0.54
CA LEU A 87 15.38 -3.36 0.37
C LEU A 87 14.28 -2.63 -0.40
N THR A 88 13.03 -2.96 -0.02
CA THR A 88 11.81 -2.33 -0.51
C THR A 88 11.13 -1.60 0.63
N ALA A 89 10.64 -0.40 0.37
CA ALA A 89 9.94 0.42 1.37
C ALA A 89 8.70 1.08 0.77
N VAL A 90 7.62 1.10 1.54
CA VAL A 90 6.41 1.85 1.19
C VAL A 90 6.70 3.34 1.34
N ASP A 91 6.24 4.13 0.37
CA ASP A 91 6.30 5.59 0.45
C ASP A 91 5.54 6.09 1.68
N ILE A 92 6.22 6.87 2.52
CA ILE A 92 5.64 7.38 3.77
C ILE A 92 4.42 8.28 3.52
N SER A 93 4.35 8.95 2.39
CA SER A 93 3.22 9.81 2.04
C SER A 93 1.92 9.03 1.81
N GLU A 94 2.03 7.80 1.33
CA GLU A 94 0.90 6.88 1.14
C GLU A 94 0.33 6.39 2.49
N LEU A 95 1.17 6.31 3.51
CA LEU A 95 0.77 5.86 4.85
C LEU A 95 0.21 6.98 5.73
N LYS A 96 0.34 8.24 5.32
CA LYS A 96 -0.08 9.39 6.10
C LYS A 96 -1.56 9.33 6.52
N PRO A 97 -2.53 9.00 5.64
CA PRO A 97 -3.94 8.91 6.05
C PRO A 97 -4.18 7.85 7.13
N VAL A 98 -3.51 6.70 7.02
CA VAL A 98 -3.61 5.61 8.01
C VAL A 98 -3.00 6.05 9.34
N MET A 99 -1.85 6.70 9.30
CA MET A 99 -1.20 7.24 10.50
C MET A 99 -2.06 8.30 11.20
N GLU A 100 -2.73 9.18 10.45
CA GLU A 100 -3.66 10.18 11.01
C GLU A 100 -4.84 9.53 11.74
N LEU A 101 -5.38 8.43 11.21
CA LEU A 101 -6.42 7.66 11.89
C LEU A 101 -5.90 7.04 13.19
N LEU A 102 -4.72 6.41 13.16
CA LEU A 102 -4.08 5.80 14.33
C LEU A 102 -3.79 6.84 15.42
N PHE A 103 -3.26 8.01 15.06
CA PHE A 103 -2.99 9.08 16.02
C PHE A 103 -4.28 9.68 16.63
N ALA A 104 -5.37 9.62 15.89
CA ALA A 104 -6.68 10.07 16.35
C ALA A 104 -7.46 9.00 17.13
N ASP A 105 -6.85 7.84 17.42
CA ASP A 105 -7.47 6.68 18.06
C ASP A 105 -8.76 6.25 17.34
N LYS A 106 -8.74 6.30 15.99
CA LYS A 106 -9.83 5.89 15.13
C LYS A 106 -9.56 4.53 14.53
N ASP A 107 -10.61 3.76 14.34
CA ASP A 107 -10.53 2.50 13.64
C ASP A 107 -10.09 2.71 12.18
N ILE A 108 -9.25 1.82 11.70
CA ILE A 108 -8.90 1.74 10.28
C ILE A 108 -10.04 0.97 9.60
N PRO A 109 -10.73 1.59 8.64
CA PRO A 109 -11.77 0.90 7.89
C PRO A 109 -11.20 -0.30 7.15
N TYR A 110 -11.90 -1.43 7.22
CA TYR A 110 -11.45 -2.68 6.66
C TYR A 110 -12.61 -3.42 6.01
N LEU A 111 -12.49 -3.74 4.74
CA LEU A 111 -13.42 -4.58 3.99
C LEU A 111 -12.82 -5.97 3.72
N GLY A 112 -11.53 -6.06 3.50
CA GLY A 112 -10.76 -7.29 3.34
C GLY A 112 -10.73 -7.79 1.90
N VAL A 113 -10.50 -6.91 0.92
CA VAL A 113 -10.32 -7.30 -0.47
C VAL A 113 -8.96 -6.86 -1.00
N GLN A 114 -8.28 -7.76 -1.68
CA GLN A 114 -7.14 -7.43 -2.51
C GLN A 114 -7.62 -7.27 -3.95
N ALA A 115 -7.41 -6.10 -4.52
CA ALA A 115 -7.97 -5.78 -5.82
C ALA A 115 -6.97 -5.10 -6.76
N SER A 116 -7.32 -5.09 -8.04
CA SER A 116 -6.60 -4.30 -9.04
C SER A 116 -7.56 -3.53 -9.92
N THR A 117 -7.11 -2.37 -10.41
CA THR A 117 -7.89 -1.53 -11.31
C THR A 117 -8.09 -2.22 -12.65
N VAL A 118 -9.34 -2.26 -13.12
CA VAL A 118 -9.70 -2.72 -14.48
C VAL A 118 -9.46 -1.55 -15.44
N THR A 119 -8.32 -1.59 -16.14
CA THR A 119 -7.98 -0.58 -17.15
C THR A 119 -8.87 -0.70 -18.39
N ASP A 120 -8.95 0.35 -19.21
CA ASP A 120 -9.73 0.36 -20.47
C ASP A 120 -9.37 -0.80 -21.40
N LYS A 121 -8.08 -1.13 -21.45
CA LYS A 121 -7.58 -2.26 -22.23
C LYS A 121 -8.11 -3.59 -21.70
N ILE A 122 -8.09 -3.80 -20.38
CA ILE A 122 -8.60 -5.01 -19.74
C ILE A 122 -10.12 -5.11 -19.95
N ALA A 123 -10.85 -4.02 -19.66
CA ALA A 123 -12.30 -3.97 -19.82
C ALA A 123 -12.74 -4.34 -21.23
N SER A 124 -12.08 -3.78 -22.26
CA SER A 124 -12.39 -4.08 -23.66
C SER A 124 -11.98 -5.50 -24.08
N THR A 125 -10.83 -5.99 -23.63
CA THR A 125 -10.31 -7.31 -24.00
C THR A 125 -11.17 -8.44 -23.42
N TYR A 126 -11.53 -8.31 -22.14
CA TYR A 126 -12.27 -9.37 -21.43
C TYR A 126 -13.78 -9.12 -21.34
N ARG A 127 -14.27 -7.99 -21.87
CA ARG A 127 -15.68 -7.56 -21.84
C ARG A 127 -16.26 -7.52 -20.42
N ILE A 128 -15.47 -7.03 -19.47
CA ILE A 128 -15.87 -6.82 -18.08
C ILE A 128 -16.06 -5.32 -17.81
N PRO A 129 -16.89 -4.95 -16.82
CA PRO A 129 -17.10 -3.54 -16.49
C PRO A 129 -15.81 -2.90 -15.94
N LYS A 130 -15.70 -1.58 -16.06
CA LYS A 130 -14.68 -0.81 -15.37
C LYS A 130 -14.97 -0.80 -13.87
N GLY A 131 -13.94 -0.89 -13.06
CA GLY A 131 -14.03 -0.98 -11.63
C GLY A 131 -12.76 -1.55 -11.04
N ILE A 132 -12.88 -2.20 -9.88
CA ILE A 132 -11.80 -2.96 -9.28
C ILE A 132 -12.11 -4.45 -9.34
N TYR A 133 -11.18 -5.21 -9.88
CA TYR A 133 -11.24 -6.67 -9.95
C TYR A 133 -10.69 -7.27 -8.65
N ILE A 134 -11.48 -8.09 -7.99
CA ILE A 134 -11.09 -8.78 -6.75
C ILE A 134 -10.19 -9.95 -7.08
N LYS A 135 -8.95 -9.90 -6.60
CA LYS A 135 -7.99 -11.00 -6.69
C LYS A 135 -8.17 -12.00 -5.57
N GLU A 136 -8.35 -11.48 -4.36
CA GLU A 136 -8.45 -12.27 -3.14
C GLU A 136 -9.40 -11.59 -2.15
N VAL A 137 -10.10 -12.37 -1.36
CA VAL A 137 -10.93 -11.92 -0.23
C VAL A 137 -10.39 -12.55 1.03
N ASP A 138 -10.10 -11.74 2.02
CA ASP A 138 -9.57 -12.21 3.31
C ASP A 138 -10.62 -13.05 4.04
N MET A 139 -10.15 -14.11 4.70
CA MET A 139 -11.03 -14.97 5.52
C MET A 139 -11.61 -14.16 6.68
N ASP A 140 -12.87 -14.44 7.01
CA ASP A 140 -13.63 -13.79 8.09
C ASP A 140 -13.78 -12.27 7.93
N SER A 141 -13.55 -11.74 6.72
CA SER A 141 -13.70 -10.32 6.41
C SER A 141 -15.15 -9.90 6.19
N PRO A 142 -15.45 -8.60 6.32
CA PRO A 142 -16.74 -8.04 5.92
C PRO A 142 -17.10 -8.32 4.46
N ALA A 143 -16.13 -8.30 3.55
CA ALA A 143 -16.32 -8.65 2.15
C ALA A 143 -16.78 -10.09 1.97
N MET A 144 -16.13 -11.04 2.65
CA MET A 144 -16.51 -12.45 2.62
C MET A 144 -17.93 -12.65 3.17
N ASN A 145 -18.25 -11.98 4.27
CA ASN A 145 -19.59 -12.05 4.87
C ASN A 145 -20.68 -11.43 3.96
N ALA A 146 -20.32 -10.45 3.13
CA ALA A 146 -21.17 -9.87 2.10
C ALA A 146 -21.31 -10.75 0.84
N GLY A 147 -20.58 -11.87 0.76
CA GLY A 147 -20.61 -12.80 -0.37
C GLY A 147 -19.72 -12.43 -1.55
N LEU A 148 -18.79 -11.48 -1.38
CA LEU A 148 -17.80 -11.13 -2.40
C LEU A 148 -16.80 -12.29 -2.57
N GLN A 149 -16.36 -12.50 -3.82
CA GLN A 149 -15.46 -13.59 -4.18
C GLN A 149 -14.36 -13.11 -5.13
N SER A 150 -13.27 -13.86 -5.19
CA SER A 150 -12.27 -13.68 -6.23
C SER A 150 -12.91 -13.83 -7.62
N GLY A 151 -12.63 -12.90 -8.51
CA GLY A 151 -13.23 -12.82 -9.85
C GLY A 151 -14.34 -11.78 -9.99
N ASP A 152 -14.89 -11.27 -8.88
CA ASP A 152 -15.89 -10.20 -8.92
C ASP A 152 -15.28 -8.87 -9.34
N VAL A 153 -16.11 -7.98 -9.89
CA VAL A 153 -15.72 -6.58 -10.17
C VAL A 153 -16.61 -5.63 -9.40
N ILE A 154 -16.03 -4.88 -8.48
CA ILE A 154 -16.75 -3.83 -7.75
C ILE A 154 -16.79 -2.60 -8.65
N VAL A 155 -17.99 -2.18 -9.03
CA VAL A 155 -18.24 -1.01 -9.86
C VAL A 155 -18.82 0.16 -9.06
N LYS A 156 -19.44 -0.15 -7.91
CA LYS A 156 -20.03 0.84 -6.99
C LYS A 156 -19.84 0.40 -5.54
N LEU A 157 -19.57 1.36 -4.67
CA LEU A 157 -19.53 1.18 -3.23
C LEU A 157 -20.26 2.35 -2.56
N ALA A 158 -21.21 2.06 -1.65
CA ALA A 158 -22.03 3.07 -0.99
C ALA A 158 -22.66 4.10 -1.94
N GLY A 159 -23.10 3.65 -3.12
CA GLY A 159 -23.73 4.50 -4.14
C GLY A 159 -22.78 5.34 -5.00
N LYS A 160 -21.48 5.34 -4.71
CA LYS A 160 -20.44 6.02 -5.48
C LYS A 160 -19.82 5.07 -6.49
N ASP A 161 -19.46 5.59 -7.68
CA ASP A 161 -18.77 4.81 -8.68
C ASP A 161 -17.33 4.53 -8.27
N VAL A 162 -16.90 3.26 -8.41
CA VAL A 162 -15.54 2.79 -8.14
C VAL A 162 -14.89 2.50 -9.49
N THR A 163 -13.86 3.27 -9.84
CA THR A 163 -13.15 3.12 -11.11
C THR A 163 -11.70 2.66 -10.94
N THR A 164 -11.11 2.92 -9.78
CA THR A 164 -9.72 2.56 -9.44
C THR A 164 -9.63 2.09 -8.00
N VAL A 165 -8.54 1.40 -7.65
CA VAL A 165 -8.27 1.03 -6.25
C VAL A 165 -8.13 2.28 -5.38
N ALA A 166 -7.54 3.37 -5.88
CA ALA A 166 -7.46 4.62 -5.15
C ALA A 166 -8.85 5.19 -4.82
N SER A 167 -9.77 5.26 -5.80
CA SER A 167 -11.16 5.72 -5.54
C SER A 167 -11.90 4.82 -4.56
N TYR A 168 -11.63 3.51 -4.60
CA TYR A 168 -12.17 2.56 -3.63
C TYR A 168 -11.66 2.82 -2.23
N SER A 169 -10.33 2.96 -2.05
CA SER A 169 -9.70 3.22 -0.76
C SER A 169 -10.17 4.54 -0.11
N GLU A 170 -10.55 5.54 -0.91
CA GLU A 170 -11.15 6.78 -0.42
C GLU A 170 -12.61 6.61 0.04
N ILE A 171 -13.36 5.68 -0.57
CA ILE A 171 -14.79 5.47 -0.27
C ILE A 171 -14.97 4.59 0.99
N VAL A 172 -14.12 3.60 1.20
CA VAL A 172 -14.21 2.65 2.33
C VAL A 172 -14.29 3.37 3.68
N PRO A 173 -13.42 4.35 4.02
CA PRO A 173 -13.51 5.08 5.28
C PRO A 173 -14.82 5.82 5.50
N VAL A 174 -15.34 6.44 4.45
CA VAL A 174 -16.59 7.23 4.51
C VAL A 174 -17.80 6.32 4.72
N SER A 175 -17.79 5.15 4.10
CA SER A 175 -18.89 4.17 4.22
C SER A 175 -18.93 3.51 5.59
N TYR A 176 -17.77 3.26 6.19
CA TYR A 176 -17.66 2.64 7.51
C TYR A 176 -18.22 3.53 8.63
N THR A 177 -18.00 4.84 8.56
CA THR A 177 -18.56 5.80 9.53
C THR A 177 -20.08 5.90 9.46
N HIS A 178 -20.67 5.72 8.28
CA HIS A 178 -22.14 5.71 8.12
C HIS A 178 -22.80 4.43 8.63
N LEU A 179 -22.15 3.28 8.56
CA LEU A 179 -22.68 2.01 9.07
C LEU A 179 -22.71 1.99 10.61
N ARG A 180 -21.70 2.57 11.28
CA ARG A 180 -21.68 2.69 12.76
C ARG A 180 -22.66 3.73 13.32
N ALA A 181 -23.09 4.70 12.55
CA ALA A 181 -24.07 5.70 13.00
C ALA A 181 -25.51 5.17 13.08
N HIS A 182 -25.74 3.92 12.65
CA HIS A 182 -27.05 3.25 12.66
C HIS A 182 -27.15 2.08 13.66
N GLU A 183 -26.13 1.83 14.47
CA GLU A 183 -26.17 0.97 15.66
C GLU A 183 -26.36 1.82 16.93
#